data_5829adc36b96268630855e975e07fb28
#
_entry.id   5829adc36b96268630855e975e07fb28
#
_cell.length_a   1.000
_cell.length_b   1.000
_cell.length_c   1.000
_cell.angle_alpha   90.00
_cell.angle_beta   90.00
_cell.angle_gamma   90.00
#
_symmetry.space_group_name_H-M   'P 1'
#
loop_
_entity.id
_entity.type
_entity.pdbx_description
1 polymer ?
#
loop_
_entity_poly.entity_id
_entity_poly.type
_entity_poly.pdbx_seq_one_letter_code
_entity_poly.pdbx_strand_id
1 'polypeptide(L)'
;VIFSPELTGNSMTQLQRAMQNKGYFNAVVDTVMKIDERKVNLTYHITANQPYTIRKYTVDFSHKELKTIAENHRATLLSDGMQFDADLLNQERQRVAKSMRRRGYFYFDESMIQFVADSSKHNHQIDVTMCLQSSVDQLPEEEKTKIFRHYKIARVYFHMDYEPTLIPEGTTLSSREYDNGYGFTWVYDQFLRENMLMRNCPIRPGDVYNEFRVERAY
;
A
#
# COMPACT_ATOMS: atom_id res chain seq x y z
N VAL A 1 -18.91 11.88 -29.67
CA VAL A 1 -17.45 11.63 -29.59
C VAL A 1 -16.94 11.57 -31.03
N ILE A 2 -15.95 12.39 -31.36
CA ILE A 2 -15.31 12.38 -32.66
C ILE A 2 -14.27 11.25 -32.68
N PHE A 3 -14.28 10.43 -33.73
CA PHE A 3 -13.30 9.38 -33.91
C PHE A 3 -11.89 9.96 -34.07
N SER A 4 -10.93 9.37 -33.34
CA SER A 4 -9.50 9.69 -33.44
C SER A 4 -8.69 8.38 -33.56
N PRO A 5 -7.90 8.23 -34.62
CA PRO A 5 -6.99 7.06 -34.76
C PRO A 5 -5.99 6.96 -33.62
N GLU A 6 -5.50 8.10 -33.12
CA GLU A 6 -4.57 8.13 -31.98
C GLU A 6 -5.17 7.56 -30.71
N LEU A 7 -6.42 7.94 -30.38
CA LEU A 7 -7.14 7.40 -29.23
C LEU A 7 -7.39 5.89 -29.38
N THR A 8 -7.59 5.40 -30.60
CA THR A 8 -7.74 3.97 -30.88
C THR A 8 -6.44 3.23 -30.57
N GLY A 9 -5.29 3.73 -31.03
CA GLY A 9 -3.97 3.17 -30.73
C GLY A 9 -3.66 3.15 -29.23
N ASN A 10 -3.97 4.24 -28.53
CA ASN A 10 -3.83 4.32 -27.07
C ASN A 10 -4.70 3.28 -26.36
N SER A 11 -5.95 3.09 -26.82
CA SER A 11 -6.86 2.08 -26.26
C SER A 11 -6.35 0.65 -26.47
N MET A 12 -5.79 0.33 -27.65
CA MET A 12 -5.16 -0.97 -27.92
C MET A 12 -4.00 -1.23 -26.94
N THR A 13 -3.13 -0.24 -26.75
CA THR A 13 -1.99 -0.35 -25.82
C THR A 13 -2.47 -0.55 -24.39
N GLN A 14 -3.52 0.14 -23.98
CA GLN A 14 -4.09 -0.02 -22.63
C GLN A 14 -4.71 -1.42 -22.46
N LEU A 15 -5.44 -1.93 -23.44
CA LEU A 15 -6.00 -3.27 -23.42
C LEU A 15 -4.89 -4.33 -23.34
N GLN A 16 -3.82 -4.18 -24.13
CA GLN A 16 -2.69 -5.10 -24.09
C GLN A 16 -2.00 -5.08 -22.73
N ARG A 17 -1.77 -3.92 -22.14
CA ARG A 17 -1.22 -3.79 -20.78
C ARG A 17 -2.14 -4.43 -19.73
N ALA A 18 -3.46 -4.24 -19.85
CA ALA A 18 -4.41 -4.87 -18.95
C ALA A 18 -4.33 -6.41 -19.02
N MET A 19 -4.17 -6.98 -20.22
CA MET A 19 -3.96 -8.41 -20.41
C MET A 19 -2.62 -8.88 -19.80
N GLN A 20 -1.54 -8.13 -20.00
CA GLN A 20 -0.23 -8.42 -19.42
C GLN A 20 -0.27 -8.40 -17.89
N ASN A 21 -0.96 -7.43 -17.30
CA ASN A 21 -1.16 -7.34 -15.85
C ASN A 21 -1.88 -8.58 -15.28
N LYS A 22 -2.68 -9.26 -16.09
CA LYS A 22 -3.35 -10.51 -15.72
C LYS A 22 -2.57 -11.78 -16.15
N GLY A 23 -1.30 -11.63 -16.53
CA GLY A 23 -0.41 -12.74 -16.88
C GLY A 23 -0.47 -13.18 -18.34
N TYR A 24 -1.25 -12.54 -19.18
CA TYR A 24 -1.31 -12.84 -20.62
C TYR A 24 -0.25 -12.03 -21.39
N PHE A 25 1.04 -12.32 -21.15
CA PHE A 25 2.13 -11.53 -21.74
C PHE A 25 2.21 -11.62 -23.25
N ASN A 26 1.69 -12.70 -23.85
CA ASN A 26 1.66 -12.91 -25.29
C ASN A 26 0.31 -12.51 -25.91
N ALA A 27 -0.52 -11.75 -25.18
CA ALA A 27 -1.78 -11.26 -25.71
C ALA A 27 -1.56 -10.31 -26.90
N VAL A 28 -2.39 -10.46 -27.92
CA VAL A 28 -2.41 -9.61 -29.11
C VAL A 28 -3.76 -8.89 -29.16
N VAL A 29 -3.74 -7.60 -29.40
CA VAL A 29 -4.94 -6.78 -29.56
C VAL A 29 -4.93 -6.17 -30.94
N ASP A 30 -5.94 -6.52 -31.75
CA ASP A 30 -6.16 -5.97 -33.09
C ASP A 30 -7.46 -5.20 -33.14
N THR A 31 -7.61 -4.34 -34.16
CA THR A 31 -8.83 -3.56 -34.37
C THR A 31 -9.38 -3.73 -35.78
N VAL A 32 -10.69 -3.86 -35.86
CA VAL A 32 -11.43 -3.78 -37.12
C VAL A 32 -12.34 -2.57 -37.06
N MET A 33 -12.24 -1.71 -38.08
CA MET A 33 -13.02 -0.49 -38.20
C MET A 33 -13.96 -0.61 -39.38
N LYS A 34 -15.26 -0.36 -39.16
CA LYS A 34 -16.27 -0.22 -40.20
C LYS A 34 -16.84 1.20 -40.18
N ILE A 35 -16.74 1.89 -41.30
CA ILE A 35 -17.28 3.23 -41.47
C ILE A 35 -18.63 3.11 -42.19
N ASP A 36 -19.66 3.69 -41.59
CA ASP A 36 -21.00 3.75 -42.13
C ASP A 36 -21.47 5.21 -42.10
N GLU A 37 -21.52 5.85 -43.28
CA GLU A 37 -21.84 7.29 -43.47
C GLU A 37 -21.03 8.19 -42.50
N ARG A 38 -21.64 8.55 -41.33
CA ARG A 38 -21.07 9.45 -40.31
C ARG A 38 -20.71 8.71 -39.01
N LYS A 39 -20.82 7.39 -39.00
CA LYS A 39 -20.56 6.56 -37.84
C LYS A 39 -19.36 5.63 -38.06
N VAL A 40 -18.54 5.47 -37.04
CA VAL A 40 -17.45 4.54 -37.04
C VAL A 40 -17.76 3.46 -36.00
N ASN A 41 -17.86 2.21 -36.46
CA ASN A 41 -17.94 1.04 -35.57
C ASN A 41 -16.55 0.46 -35.41
N LEU A 42 -16.01 0.52 -34.18
CA LEU A 42 -14.70 0.04 -33.84
C LEU A 42 -14.85 -1.26 -33.01
N THR A 43 -14.22 -2.33 -33.44
CA THR A 43 -14.21 -3.61 -32.74
C THR A 43 -12.79 -3.97 -32.39
N TYR A 44 -12.52 -4.24 -31.10
CA TYR A 44 -11.24 -4.77 -30.65
C TYR A 44 -11.30 -6.30 -30.60
N HIS A 45 -10.36 -6.96 -31.25
CA HIS A 45 -10.17 -8.39 -31.20
C HIS A 45 -8.99 -8.69 -30.27
N ILE A 46 -9.26 -9.42 -29.19
CA ILE A 46 -8.25 -9.79 -28.20
C ILE A 46 -7.97 -11.29 -28.29
N THR A 47 -6.74 -11.64 -28.66
CA THR A 47 -6.23 -13.00 -28.61
C THR A 47 -5.37 -13.15 -27.36
N ALA A 48 -5.92 -13.76 -26.31
CA ALA A 48 -5.29 -13.82 -24.99
C ALA A 48 -4.04 -14.71 -24.94
N ASN A 49 -4.04 -15.83 -25.70
CA ASN A 49 -3.05 -16.90 -25.61
C ASN A 49 -2.97 -17.51 -24.20
N GLN A 50 -1.96 -18.31 -23.91
CA GLN A 50 -1.80 -19.00 -22.63
C GLN A 50 -1.30 -18.01 -21.56
N PRO A 51 -1.92 -17.97 -20.37
CA PRO A 51 -1.43 -17.12 -19.28
C PRO A 51 -0.19 -17.72 -18.63
N TYR A 52 0.61 -16.86 -18.03
CA TYR A 52 1.73 -17.28 -17.19
C TYR A 52 1.27 -17.58 -15.77
N THR A 53 1.87 -18.59 -15.15
CA THR A 53 1.63 -18.98 -13.75
C THR A 53 2.87 -18.75 -12.90
N ILE A 54 2.69 -18.45 -11.62
CA ILE A 54 3.78 -18.34 -10.66
C ILE A 54 4.28 -19.75 -10.37
N ARG A 55 5.52 -20.05 -10.75
CA ARG A 55 6.15 -21.34 -10.47
C ARG A 55 6.63 -21.40 -9.02
N LYS A 56 7.26 -20.33 -8.56
CA LYS A 56 7.80 -20.19 -7.20
C LYS A 56 7.69 -18.75 -6.73
N TYR A 57 7.13 -18.56 -5.54
CA TYR A 57 7.14 -17.29 -4.85
C TYR A 57 8.15 -17.32 -3.70
N THR A 58 9.02 -16.31 -3.61
CA THR A 58 10.05 -16.20 -2.57
C THR A 58 10.12 -14.78 -2.02
N VAL A 59 10.54 -14.66 -0.76
CA VAL A 59 10.84 -13.37 -0.12
C VAL A 59 12.33 -13.31 0.15
N ASP A 60 12.98 -12.27 -0.36
CA ASP A 60 14.41 -12.03 -0.18
C ASP A 60 14.64 -10.64 0.40
N PHE A 61 14.50 -10.54 1.71
CA PHE A 61 14.86 -9.36 2.49
C PHE A 61 16.16 -9.63 3.25
N SER A 62 17.11 -8.72 3.12
CA SER A 62 18.40 -8.78 3.86
C SER A 62 18.21 -8.76 5.38
N HIS A 63 17.16 -8.07 5.86
CA HIS A 63 16.83 -7.96 7.28
C HIS A 63 15.96 -9.13 7.74
N LYS A 64 16.52 -10.02 8.61
CA LYS A 64 15.87 -11.28 9.03
C LYS A 64 14.48 -11.11 9.64
N GLU A 65 14.28 -10.08 10.45
CA GLU A 65 12.99 -9.83 11.11
C GLU A 65 11.92 -9.43 10.09
N LEU A 66 12.25 -8.53 9.15
CA LEU A 66 11.36 -8.13 8.06
C LEU A 66 11.00 -9.32 7.18
N LYS A 67 12.00 -10.16 6.86
CA LYS A 67 11.79 -11.39 6.10
C LYS A 67 10.76 -12.29 6.79
N THR A 68 10.91 -12.54 8.09
CA THR A 68 9.97 -13.36 8.88
C THR A 68 8.55 -12.79 8.88
N ILE A 69 8.40 -11.47 8.93
CA ILE A 69 7.09 -10.80 8.87
C ILE A 69 6.46 -10.96 7.48
N ALA A 70 7.25 -10.79 6.42
CA ALA A 70 6.79 -10.90 5.03
C ALA A 70 6.43 -12.34 4.66
N GLU A 71 7.20 -13.32 5.12
CA GLU A 71 7.01 -14.77 4.89
C GLU A 71 5.81 -15.38 5.67
N ASN A 72 4.89 -14.58 6.16
CA ASN A 72 3.71 -15.12 6.85
C ASN A 72 2.79 -15.88 5.88
N HIS A 73 3.04 -17.16 5.70
CA HIS A 73 2.32 -18.04 4.79
C HIS A 73 0.80 -18.13 5.01
N ARG A 74 0.32 -17.79 6.20
CA ARG A 74 -1.13 -17.78 6.48
C ARG A 74 -1.84 -16.54 5.96
N ALA A 75 -1.11 -15.48 5.70
CA ALA A 75 -1.65 -14.19 5.31
C ALA A 75 -1.24 -13.78 3.88
N THR A 76 -0.29 -14.49 3.25
CA THR A 76 0.16 -14.20 1.89
C THR A 76 -0.98 -14.42 0.89
N LEU A 77 -1.07 -13.51 -0.08
CA LEU A 77 -2.02 -13.57 -1.19
C LEU A 77 -1.45 -14.34 -2.40
N LEU A 78 -0.16 -14.68 -2.36
CA LEU A 78 0.56 -15.32 -3.46
C LEU A 78 0.88 -16.78 -3.10
N SER A 79 0.71 -17.66 -4.07
CA SER A 79 1.07 -19.07 -3.94
C SER A 79 1.62 -19.64 -5.24
N ASP A 80 2.41 -20.69 -5.11
CA ASP A 80 2.91 -21.43 -6.26
C ASP A 80 1.75 -22.04 -7.04
N GLY A 81 1.84 -22.02 -8.36
CA GLY A 81 0.84 -22.54 -9.30
C GLY A 81 -0.28 -21.57 -9.67
N MET A 82 -0.44 -20.44 -8.99
CA MET A 82 -1.47 -19.47 -9.34
C MET A 82 -1.10 -18.69 -10.60
N GLN A 83 -2.12 -18.17 -11.30
CA GLN A 83 -1.91 -17.28 -12.44
C GLN A 83 -1.25 -15.99 -11.98
N PHE A 84 -0.31 -15.47 -12.77
CA PHE A 84 0.30 -14.18 -12.52
C PHE A 84 -0.76 -13.06 -12.59
N ASP A 85 -0.80 -12.24 -11.58
CA ASP A 85 -1.68 -11.07 -11.50
C ASP A 85 -0.95 -9.91 -10.81
N ALA A 86 -0.68 -8.84 -11.56
CA ALA A 86 0.02 -7.67 -11.05
C ALA A 86 -0.76 -6.94 -9.94
N ASP A 87 -2.09 -6.99 -9.98
CA ASP A 87 -2.92 -6.38 -8.94
C ASP A 87 -2.77 -7.15 -7.61
N LEU A 88 -2.68 -8.49 -7.68
CA LEU A 88 -2.39 -9.32 -6.50
C LEU A 88 -0.99 -9.08 -5.94
N LEU A 89 0.01 -8.90 -6.80
CA LEU A 89 1.35 -8.50 -6.37
C LEU A 89 1.31 -7.17 -5.61
N ASN A 90 0.57 -6.19 -6.15
CA ASN A 90 0.43 -4.89 -5.49
C ASN A 90 -0.31 -5.00 -4.14
N GLN A 91 -1.38 -5.78 -4.07
CA GLN A 91 -2.08 -6.05 -2.81
C GLN A 91 -1.17 -6.75 -1.78
N GLU A 92 -0.34 -7.69 -2.21
CA GLU A 92 0.63 -8.36 -1.35
C GLU A 92 1.69 -7.38 -0.81
N ARG A 93 2.18 -6.46 -1.65
CA ARG A 93 3.06 -5.36 -1.25
C ARG A 93 2.43 -4.53 -0.12
N GLN A 94 1.19 -4.10 -0.33
CA GLN A 94 0.42 -3.33 0.66
C GLN A 94 0.20 -4.11 1.95
N ARG A 95 -0.14 -5.40 1.85
CA ARG A 95 -0.30 -6.28 3.01
C ARG A 95 0.96 -6.36 3.85
N VAL A 96 2.12 -6.56 3.19
CA VAL A 96 3.42 -6.65 3.88
C VAL A 96 3.76 -5.32 4.53
N ALA A 97 3.66 -4.19 3.82
CA ALA A 97 3.93 -2.87 4.37
C ALA A 97 3.02 -2.57 5.58
N LYS A 98 1.73 -2.84 5.47
CA LYS A 98 0.79 -2.70 6.60
C LYS A 98 1.14 -3.63 7.77
N SER A 99 1.63 -4.84 7.50
CA SER A 99 2.10 -5.76 8.54
C SER A 99 3.34 -5.25 9.28
N MET A 100 4.24 -4.56 8.57
CA MET A 100 5.40 -3.89 9.16
C MET A 100 4.97 -2.73 10.05
N ARG A 101 4.14 -1.82 9.54
CA ARG A 101 3.65 -0.66 10.33
C ARG A 101 2.85 -1.07 11.56
N ARG A 102 2.10 -2.18 11.51
CA ARG A 102 1.42 -2.74 12.68
C ARG A 102 2.36 -3.29 13.77
N ARG A 103 3.64 -3.52 13.42
CA ARG A 103 4.68 -4.01 14.35
C ARG A 103 5.67 -2.94 14.78
N GLY A 104 5.41 -1.68 14.45
CA GLY A 104 6.22 -0.57 14.93
C GLY A 104 7.16 0.05 13.90
N TYR A 105 7.26 -0.49 12.70
CA TYR A 105 8.07 0.08 11.62
C TYR A 105 7.34 1.28 10.97
N PHE A 106 7.27 2.38 11.68
CA PHE A 106 6.46 3.56 11.31
C PHE A 106 6.75 4.11 9.92
N TYR A 107 8.04 4.17 9.55
CA TYR A 107 8.47 4.73 8.25
C TYR A 107 8.50 3.69 7.13
N PHE A 108 8.11 2.45 7.38
CA PHE A 108 8.09 1.44 6.33
C PHE A 108 6.91 1.64 5.39
N ASP A 109 7.22 1.78 4.09
CA ASP A 109 6.24 2.07 3.05
C ASP A 109 6.23 1.00 1.95
N GLU A 110 5.09 0.83 1.28
CA GLU A 110 4.93 -0.14 0.19
C GLU A 110 5.84 0.13 -1.01
N SER A 111 6.21 1.40 -1.25
CA SER A 111 7.15 1.79 -2.31
C SER A 111 8.57 1.25 -2.09
N MET A 112 8.90 0.83 -0.87
CA MET A 112 10.19 0.20 -0.54
C MET A 112 10.27 -1.26 -1.00
N ILE A 113 9.16 -1.87 -1.39
CA ILE A 113 9.07 -3.26 -1.82
C ILE A 113 8.98 -3.31 -3.35
N GLN A 114 9.78 -4.17 -3.96
CA GLN A 114 9.66 -4.51 -5.37
C GLN A 114 9.49 -6.01 -5.58
N PHE A 115 8.97 -6.37 -6.75
CA PHE A 115 8.94 -7.74 -7.22
C PHE A 115 9.87 -7.89 -8.42
N VAL A 116 10.69 -8.92 -8.39
CA VAL A 116 11.51 -9.36 -9.52
C VAL A 116 10.87 -10.61 -10.08
N ALA A 117 10.52 -10.59 -11.37
CA ALA A 117 9.92 -11.71 -12.08
C ALA A 117 10.90 -12.27 -13.09
N ASP A 118 11.23 -13.57 -12.97
CA ASP A 118 12.09 -14.30 -13.91
C ASP A 118 11.28 -15.30 -14.73
N SER A 119 11.17 -15.02 -16.03
CA SER A 119 10.48 -15.86 -17.02
C SER A 119 11.43 -16.66 -17.93
N SER A 120 12.71 -16.75 -17.60
CA SER A 120 13.76 -17.34 -18.46
C SER A 120 13.54 -18.81 -18.85
N LYS A 121 12.63 -19.52 -18.16
CA LYS A 121 12.36 -20.96 -18.40
C LYS A 121 11.40 -21.26 -19.56
N HIS A 122 10.87 -20.25 -20.25
CA HIS A 122 10.09 -20.35 -21.49
C HIS A 122 8.89 -21.33 -21.50
N ASN A 123 8.33 -21.68 -20.34
CA ASN A 123 7.23 -22.66 -20.23
C ASN A 123 5.94 -22.03 -19.69
N HIS A 124 5.70 -20.75 -19.92
CA HIS A 124 4.60 -19.96 -19.36
C HIS A 124 4.59 -19.96 -17.82
N GLN A 125 5.78 -20.04 -17.21
CA GLN A 125 5.99 -19.97 -15.77
C GLN A 125 6.94 -18.85 -15.40
N ILE A 126 6.71 -18.25 -14.23
CA ILE A 126 7.49 -17.13 -13.70
C ILE A 126 7.89 -17.45 -12.26
N ASP A 127 9.16 -17.24 -11.93
CA ASP A 127 9.59 -17.16 -10.55
C ASP A 127 9.44 -15.71 -10.07
N VAL A 128 8.76 -15.50 -8.96
CA VAL A 128 8.51 -14.17 -8.40
C VAL A 128 9.24 -14.04 -7.07
N THR A 129 10.11 -13.05 -6.97
CA THR A 129 10.84 -12.74 -5.74
C THR A 129 10.43 -11.35 -5.23
N MET A 130 9.92 -11.28 -4.01
CA MET A 130 9.70 -10.02 -3.30
C MET A 130 11.01 -9.60 -2.62
N CYS A 131 11.50 -8.41 -2.90
CA CYS A 131 12.71 -7.85 -2.30
C CYS A 131 12.54 -6.36 -1.98
N LEU A 132 13.47 -5.80 -1.20
CA LEU A 132 13.53 -4.36 -1.03
C LEU A 132 14.05 -3.70 -2.30
N GLN A 133 13.62 -2.47 -2.56
CA GLN A 133 14.15 -1.70 -3.69
C GLN A 133 15.64 -1.38 -3.48
N SER A 134 16.43 -1.42 -4.53
CA SER A 134 17.85 -1.07 -4.50
C SER A 134 18.11 0.35 -4.00
N SER A 135 17.16 1.26 -4.19
CA SER A 135 17.21 2.62 -3.65
C SER A 135 17.24 2.64 -2.12
N VAL A 136 16.57 1.70 -1.46
CA VAL A 136 16.58 1.56 0.01
C VAL A 136 17.94 1.07 0.49
N ASP A 137 18.57 0.15 -0.24
CA ASP A 137 19.90 -0.37 0.08
C ASP A 137 20.99 0.69 -0.09
N GLN A 138 20.77 1.70 -0.92
CA GLN A 138 21.69 2.82 -1.17
C GLN A 138 21.51 4.00 -0.21
N LEU A 139 20.48 3.98 0.65
CA LEU A 139 20.28 5.04 1.64
C LEU A 139 21.43 5.11 2.65
N PRO A 140 21.71 6.30 3.21
CA PRO A 140 22.61 6.45 4.35
C PRO A 140 22.17 5.59 5.53
N GLU A 141 23.12 5.09 6.34
CA GLU A 141 22.81 4.22 7.49
C GLU A 141 21.88 4.87 8.51
N GLU A 142 21.90 6.20 8.66
CA GLU A 142 20.97 6.91 9.53
C GLU A 142 19.53 6.79 9.05
N GLU A 143 19.29 6.88 7.75
CA GLU A 143 17.95 6.75 7.16
C GLU A 143 17.48 5.30 7.20
N LYS A 144 18.33 4.33 6.89
CA LYS A 144 18.03 2.90 7.08
C LYS A 144 17.64 2.61 8.52
N THR A 145 18.37 3.16 9.48
CA THR A 145 18.07 3.01 10.90
C THR A 145 16.70 3.58 11.25
N LYS A 146 16.29 4.71 10.68
CA LYS A 146 14.94 5.25 10.88
C LYS A 146 13.86 4.33 10.33
N ILE A 147 14.06 3.77 9.13
CA ILE A 147 13.08 2.88 8.47
C ILE A 147 12.95 1.55 9.22
N PHE A 148 14.06 0.97 9.66
CA PHE A 148 14.11 -0.41 10.18
C PHE A 148 14.08 -0.51 11.70
N ARG A 149 13.78 0.56 12.42
CA ARG A 149 13.60 0.48 13.88
C ARG A 149 12.14 0.54 14.29
N HIS A 150 11.86 0.01 15.48
CA HIS A 150 10.55 0.12 16.10
C HIS A 150 10.33 1.48 16.75
N TYR A 151 9.17 2.07 16.50
CA TYR A 151 8.72 3.30 17.13
C TYR A 151 7.71 3.00 18.24
N LYS A 152 7.71 3.84 19.26
CA LYS A 152 6.75 3.81 20.37
C LYS A 152 5.97 5.10 20.40
N ILE A 153 4.74 5.04 20.91
CA ILE A 153 3.92 6.22 21.18
C ILE A 153 4.53 6.96 22.38
N ALA A 154 5.02 8.15 22.16
CA ALA A 154 5.59 8.94 23.25
C ALA A 154 4.49 9.56 24.12
N ARG A 155 3.51 10.21 23.48
CA ARG A 155 2.40 10.90 24.14
C ARG A 155 1.13 10.75 23.33
N VAL A 156 -0.02 10.87 23.99
CA VAL A 156 -1.35 10.92 23.38
C VAL A 156 -2.07 12.17 23.83
N TYR A 157 -2.44 13.02 22.89
CA TYR A 157 -3.16 14.27 23.14
C TYR A 157 -4.61 14.13 22.67
N PHE A 158 -5.54 14.58 23.52
CA PHE A 158 -6.95 14.73 23.18
C PHE A 158 -7.27 16.21 23.04
N HIS A 159 -7.63 16.61 21.84
CA HIS A 159 -8.09 17.97 21.55
C HIS A 159 -9.62 17.96 21.58
N MET A 160 -10.19 18.45 22.66
CA MET A 160 -11.63 18.57 22.84
C MET A 160 -12.11 19.88 22.21
N ASP A 161 -13.29 19.87 21.57
CA ASP A 161 -13.86 21.03 20.86
C ASP A 161 -12.95 21.60 19.76
N TYR A 162 -12.08 20.78 19.17
CA TYR A 162 -11.16 21.22 18.15
C TYR A 162 -11.84 21.28 16.79
N GLU A 163 -12.26 22.50 16.42
CA GLU A 163 -12.70 22.80 15.06
C GLU A 163 -11.81 23.91 14.48
N PRO A 164 -10.82 23.57 13.64
CA PRO A 164 -9.78 24.51 13.19
C PRO A 164 -10.32 25.76 12.51
N THR A 165 -11.50 25.66 11.87
CA THR A 165 -12.15 26.74 11.14
C THR A 165 -12.92 27.71 12.04
N LEU A 166 -13.25 27.32 13.26
CA LEU A 166 -14.06 28.12 14.22
C LEU A 166 -13.26 28.70 15.35
N ILE A 167 -11.96 28.38 15.50
CA ILE A 167 -11.11 28.95 16.55
C ILE A 167 -10.62 30.31 16.07
N PRO A 168 -11.03 31.42 16.72
CA PRO A 168 -10.53 32.77 16.38
C PRO A 168 -9.02 32.85 16.57
N GLU A 169 -8.33 33.61 15.72
CA GLU A 169 -6.91 33.93 15.93
C GLU A 169 -6.70 34.58 17.30
N GLY A 170 -5.72 34.07 18.04
CA GLY A 170 -5.41 34.57 19.41
C GLY A 170 -6.18 33.89 20.54
N THR A 171 -7.02 32.88 20.26
CA THR A 171 -7.68 32.09 21.32
C THR A 171 -6.65 31.32 22.13
N THR A 172 -6.63 31.48 23.43
CA THR A 172 -5.78 30.70 24.34
C THR A 172 -6.42 29.36 24.61
N LEU A 173 -5.73 28.27 24.22
CA LEU A 173 -6.14 26.92 24.54
C LEU A 173 -5.84 26.62 26.00
N SER A 174 -6.84 26.12 26.74
CA SER A 174 -6.59 25.51 28.05
C SER A 174 -5.95 24.12 27.84
N SER A 175 -4.97 23.78 28.67
CA SER A 175 -4.27 22.50 28.54
C SER A 175 -3.99 21.88 29.90
N ARG A 176 -3.93 20.54 29.91
CA ARG A 176 -3.48 19.75 31.05
C ARG A 176 -2.64 18.58 30.56
N GLU A 177 -1.47 18.41 31.12
CA GLU A 177 -0.59 17.28 30.83
C GLU A 177 -0.39 16.44 32.09
N TYR A 178 -0.26 15.13 31.88
CA TYR A 178 0.00 14.15 32.92
C TYR A 178 1.34 13.46 32.72
N ASP A 179 2.01 13.10 33.79
CA ASP A 179 3.31 12.40 33.76
C ASP A 179 3.23 11.04 33.08
N ASN A 180 2.04 10.45 33.00
CA ASN A 180 1.80 9.18 32.31
C ASN A 180 1.75 9.32 30.77
N GLY A 181 2.04 10.50 30.22
CA GLY A 181 2.14 10.76 28.79
C GLY A 181 0.82 11.11 28.10
N TYR A 182 -0.28 11.31 28.83
CA TYR A 182 -1.51 11.85 28.28
C TYR A 182 -1.57 13.37 28.42
N GLY A 183 -2.12 14.04 27.40
CA GLY A 183 -2.40 15.46 27.41
C GLY A 183 -3.81 15.75 26.91
N PHE A 184 -4.40 16.84 27.39
CA PHE A 184 -5.72 17.31 27.03
C PHE A 184 -5.66 18.78 26.73
N THR A 185 -6.36 19.20 25.67
CA THR A 185 -6.57 20.61 25.35
C THR A 185 -8.05 20.86 25.05
N TRP A 186 -8.54 22.02 25.40
CA TRP A 186 -9.91 22.44 25.12
C TRP A 186 -9.99 23.95 24.91
N VAL A 187 -10.99 24.39 24.15
CA VAL A 187 -11.21 25.80 23.79
C VAL A 187 -12.18 26.44 24.76
N TYR A 188 -13.28 25.76 25.06
CA TYR A 188 -14.37 26.29 25.90
C TYR A 188 -14.44 25.54 27.22
N ASP A 189 -15.46 24.73 27.43
CA ASP A 189 -15.64 23.97 28.66
C ASP A 189 -15.26 22.50 28.47
N GLN A 190 -14.64 21.92 29.49
CA GLN A 190 -14.32 20.49 29.51
C GLN A 190 -15.60 19.67 29.77
N PHE A 191 -16.27 19.19 28.72
CA PHE A 191 -17.49 18.40 28.83
C PHE A 191 -17.26 16.88 28.85
N LEU A 192 -16.11 16.40 28.37
CA LEU A 192 -15.76 14.98 28.40
C LEU A 192 -14.85 14.65 29.57
N ARG A 193 -15.11 13.53 30.25
CA ARG A 193 -14.26 13.05 31.35
C ARG A 193 -12.98 12.45 30.80
N GLU A 194 -11.82 12.97 31.19
CA GLU A 194 -10.49 12.51 30.76
C GLU A 194 -10.30 11.01 30.97
N ASN A 195 -10.71 10.47 32.13
CA ASN A 195 -10.65 9.03 32.44
C ASN A 195 -11.45 8.18 31.44
N MET A 196 -12.55 8.68 30.90
CA MET A 196 -13.33 7.99 29.89
C MET A 196 -12.59 7.95 28.57
N LEU A 197 -11.97 9.07 28.16
CA LEU A 197 -11.18 9.16 26.94
C LEU A 197 -9.97 8.24 27.01
N MET A 198 -9.20 8.28 28.09
CA MET A 198 -8.03 7.40 28.28
C MET A 198 -8.38 5.92 28.25
N ARG A 199 -9.50 5.52 28.86
CA ARG A 199 -9.94 4.11 28.90
C ARG A 199 -10.39 3.58 27.55
N ASN A 200 -11.04 4.42 26.74
CA ASN A 200 -11.58 4.03 25.44
C ASN A 200 -10.58 4.22 24.28
N CYS A 201 -9.47 4.92 24.50
CA CYS A 201 -8.44 5.13 23.50
C CYS A 201 -7.69 3.80 23.22
N PRO A 202 -7.63 3.35 21.98
CA PRO A 202 -6.94 2.11 21.61
C PRO A 202 -5.40 2.24 21.62
N ILE A 203 -4.88 3.47 21.69
CA ILE A 203 -3.42 3.75 21.77
C ILE A 203 -3.06 4.27 23.15
N ARG A 204 -1.89 3.90 23.64
CA ARG A 204 -1.38 4.31 24.96
C ARG A 204 0.06 4.80 24.85
N PRO A 205 0.46 5.80 25.66
CA PRO A 205 1.86 6.19 25.79
C PRO A 205 2.71 4.96 26.18
N GLY A 206 3.88 4.79 25.56
CA GLY A 206 4.78 3.67 25.76
C GLY A 206 4.51 2.43 24.89
N ASP A 207 3.30 2.28 24.33
CA ASP A 207 2.99 1.19 23.40
C ASP A 207 3.88 1.27 22.14
N VAL A 208 4.21 0.10 21.58
CA VAL A 208 4.79 0.04 20.24
C VAL A 208 3.77 0.56 19.24
N TYR A 209 4.22 1.42 18.32
CA TYR A 209 3.37 1.95 17.24
C TYR A 209 2.66 0.80 16.51
N ASN A 210 1.39 0.97 16.29
CA ASN A 210 0.56 0.03 15.56
C ASN A 210 -0.47 0.78 14.72
N GLU A 211 -0.28 0.80 13.40
CA GLU A 211 -1.13 1.51 12.46
C GLU A 211 -2.62 1.22 12.66
N PHE A 212 -3.00 -0.04 12.83
CA PHE A 212 -4.40 -0.43 13.03
C PHE A 212 -5.02 0.17 14.31
N ARG A 213 -4.24 0.28 15.40
CA ARG A 213 -4.72 0.91 16.62
C ARG A 213 -4.86 2.41 16.46
N VAL A 214 -3.93 3.03 15.72
CA VAL A 214 -3.98 4.47 15.41
C VAL A 214 -5.19 4.79 14.53
N GLU A 215 -5.41 4.05 13.44
CA GLU A 215 -6.59 4.20 12.57
C GLU A 215 -7.93 4.07 13.34
N ARG A 216 -7.96 3.28 14.39
CA ARG A 216 -9.16 3.12 15.23
C ARG A 216 -9.32 4.19 16.31
N ALA A 217 -8.32 5.01 16.52
CA ALA A 217 -8.36 6.11 17.49
C ALA A 217 -9.00 7.39 16.91
N TYR A 218 -9.12 7.46 15.59
CA TYR A 218 -9.80 8.50 14.83
C TYR A 218 -11.20 8.01 14.41
#